data_512b2433318cfa09088f978f4f05d280
#
_entry.id   512b2433318cfa09088f978f4f05d280
#
_cell.length_a   1.000
_cell.length_b   1.000
_cell.length_c   1.000
_cell.angle_alpha   90.00
_cell.angle_beta   90.00
_cell.angle_gamma   90.00
#
_symmetry.space_group_name_H-M   'P 1'
#
loop_
_entity.id
_entity.type
_entity.pdbx_description
1 polymer ?
#
loop_
_entity_poly.entity_id
_entity_poly.type
_entity_poly.pdbx_seq_one_letter_code
_entity_poly.pdbx_strand_id
1 'polypeptide(L)'
;KYDDNGNEIAYTVKEDAVAGYDTKITGDVKTGFVITNSHTPETIDISGTKTWNDADNQDGKRASEITVRLLANGNEVTSKKVSKNDNWKYSFTDLPKYDNGSEIMYTITEDAVKDYTTLIDGYNITNSYTPGKTSISVTKVWDDNNNQDGKRETSVKVKLLADGSDVADSEVTL
;
A
#
# COMPACT_ATOMS: atom_id res chain seq x y z
N LYS A 1 54.96 35.54 14.35
CA LYS A 1 54.83 36.12 12.98
C LYS A 1 56.01 35.71 12.09
N TYR A 2 57.22 35.68 12.66
CA TYR A 2 58.43 35.27 11.95
C TYR A 2 59.15 34.16 12.74
N ASP A 3 59.83 33.26 11.99
CA ASP A 3 60.71 32.26 12.59
C ASP A 3 62.05 32.90 13.00
N ASP A 4 62.97 32.10 13.60
CA ASP A 4 64.28 32.56 14.07
C ASP A 4 65.21 33.00 12.93
N ASN A 5 64.88 32.68 11.68
CA ASN A 5 65.55 33.07 10.47
C ASN A 5 64.93 34.29 9.76
N GLY A 6 63.90 34.89 10.34
CA GLY A 6 63.18 36.05 9.80
C GLY A 6 62.16 35.72 8.70
N ASN A 7 61.82 34.47 8.47
CA ASN A 7 60.77 34.08 7.51
C ASN A 7 59.39 34.17 8.15
N GLU A 8 58.40 34.57 7.40
CA GLU A 8 57.01 34.62 7.87
C GLU A 8 56.49 33.18 8.09
N ILE A 9 55.96 32.93 9.30
CA ILE A 9 55.42 31.64 9.66
C ILE A 9 54.02 31.48 9.01
N ALA A 10 53.87 30.44 8.19
CA ALA A 10 52.59 30.05 7.59
C ALA A 10 51.80 29.18 8.61
N TYR A 11 50.87 29.82 9.30
CA TYR A 11 49.99 29.08 10.22
C TYR A 11 48.84 28.44 9.44
N THR A 12 48.49 27.21 9.81
CA THR A 12 47.30 26.46 9.36
C THR A 12 46.56 25.92 10.57
N VAL A 13 45.32 25.54 10.37
CA VAL A 13 44.50 24.86 11.41
C VAL A 13 44.12 23.47 10.92
N LYS A 14 43.95 22.55 11.85
CA LYS A 14 43.47 21.21 11.63
C LYS A 14 42.44 20.89 12.71
N GLU A 15 41.35 20.23 12.33
CA GLU A 15 40.44 19.63 13.26
C GLU A 15 40.69 18.11 13.34
N ASP A 16 40.54 17.53 14.53
CA ASP A 16 40.48 16.08 14.65
C ASP A 16 39.17 15.57 14.07
N ALA A 17 39.24 14.39 13.41
CA ALA A 17 38.08 13.84 12.71
C ALA A 17 36.89 13.68 13.63
N VAL A 18 35.73 14.22 13.20
CA VAL A 18 34.43 14.03 13.83
C VAL A 18 33.72 12.91 13.09
N ALA A 19 33.39 11.83 13.80
CA ALA A 19 32.75 10.67 13.19
C ALA A 19 31.42 11.04 12.52
N GLY A 20 31.26 10.62 11.25
CA GLY A 20 30.04 10.89 10.47
C GLY A 20 29.96 12.28 9.85
N TYR A 21 31.03 13.09 9.94
CA TYR A 21 31.10 14.41 9.33
C TYR A 21 32.26 14.54 8.37
N ASP A 22 32.05 15.29 7.30
CA ASP A 22 33.09 15.78 6.39
C ASP A 22 33.51 17.18 6.82
N THR A 23 34.80 17.37 7.10
CA THR A 23 35.38 18.64 7.51
C THR A 23 35.92 19.42 6.33
N LYS A 24 35.52 20.68 6.20
CA LYS A 24 36.07 21.65 5.27
C LYS A 24 36.65 22.84 6.02
N ILE A 25 37.94 23.16 5.78
CA ILE A 25 38.61 24.33 6.35
C ILE A 25 38.83 25.35 5.25
N THR A 26 38.47 26.60 5.50
CA THR A 26 38.63 27.73 4.56
C THR A 26 39.19 28.94 5.31
N GLY A 27 39.68 29.94 4.55
CA GLY A 27 40.28 31.12 5.13
C GLY A 27 41.79 31.01 5.28
N ASP A 28 42.40 32.02 5.88
CA ASP A 28 43.84 32.16 6.08
C ASP A 28 44.13 32.99 7.35
N VAL A 29 45.42 33.22 7.61
CA VAL A 29 45.90 34.00 8.79
C VAL A 29 45.36 35.46 8.78
N LYS A 30 45.08 36.04 7.60
CA LYS A 30 44.63 37.42 7.45
C LYS A 30 43.14 37.56 7.61
N THR A 31 42.38 36.61 7.10
CA THR A 31 40.91 36.61 7.07
C THR A 31 40.28 35.79 8.21
N GLY A 32 41.10 34.99 8.89
CA GLY A 32 40.65 33.98 9.86
C GLY A 32 40.32 32.64 9.17
N PHE A 33 40.36 31.56 9.94
CA PHE A 33 39.97 30.22 9.47
C PHE A 33 38.54 29.92 9.86
N VAL A 34 37.80 29.27 8.93
CA VAL A 34 36.46 28.74 9.18
C VAL A 34 36.48 27.24 9.01
N ILE A 35 36.04 26.51 10.01
CA ILE A 35 35.89 25.05 9.98
C ILE A 35 34.40 24.77 9.82
N THR A 36 34.04 23.99 8.82
CA THR A 36 32.64 23.57 8.55
C THR A 36 32.59 22.04 8.55
N ASN A 37 31.75 21.47 9.39
CA ASN A 37 31.44 20.06 9.42
C ASN A 37 30.09 19.84 8.77
N SER A 38 30.05 18.95 7.76
CA SER A 38 28.86 18.60 6.99
C SER A 38 28.52 17.14 7.19
N HIS A 39 27.26 16.84 7.41
CA HIS A 39 26.70 15.50 7.50
C HIS A 39 25.48 15.40 6.59
N THR A 40 25.33 14.30 5.87
CA THR A 40 24.12 13.98 5.10
C THR A 40 23.29 12.99 5.90
N PRO A 41 22.12 13.38 6.39
CA PRO A 41 21.25 12.47 7.14
C PRO A 41 20.83 11.25 6.32
N GLU A 42 20.71 10.09 6.98
CA GLU A 42 20.20 8.87 6.35
C GLU A 42 18.71 8.98 6.05
N THR A 43 18.31 8.44 4.90
CA THR A 43 16.92 8.31 4.47
C THR A 43 16.55 6.86 4.21
N ILE A 44 15.24 6.57 4.21
CA ILE A 44 14.67 5.28 3.85
C ILE A 44 13.53 5.46 2.86
N ASP A 45 13.27 4.42 2.09
CA ASP A 45 12.11 4.32 1.21
C ASP A 45 11.14 3.26 1.72
N ILE A 46 9.84 3.57 1.65
CA ILE A 46 8.75 2.67 2.01
C ILE A 46 7.92 2.42 0.76
N SER A 47 7.65 1.16 0.45
CA SER A 47 6.77 0.78 -0.66
C SER A 47 5.82 -0.32 -0.25
N GLY A 48 4.65 -0.34 -0.89
CA GLY A 48 3.63 -1.33 -0.65
C GLY A 48 2.73 -1.55 -1.85
N THR A 49 1.88 -2.56 -1.72
CA THR A 49 0.89 -2.93 -2.72
C THR A 49 -0.50 -2.97 -2.10
N LYS A 50 -1.50 -2.61 -2.90
CA LYS A 50 -2.91 -2.80 -2.59
C LYS A 50 -3.43 -4.03 -3.32
N THR A 51 -4.07 -4.91 -2.58
CA THR A 51 -4.75 -6.11 -3.09
C THR A 51 -6.23 -6.05 -2.80
N TRP A 52 -7.05 -6.56 -3.72
CA TRP A 52 -8.48 -6.71 -3.59
C TRP A 52 -8.86 -8.19 -3.57
N ASN A 53 -9.58 -8.61 -2.53
CA ASN A 53 -10.16 -9.95 -2.40
C ASN A 53 -11.68 -9.82 -2.45
N ASP A 54 -12.26 -9.75 -3.68
CA ASP A 54 -13.64 -9.38 -3.94
C ASP A 54 -14.23 -10.10 -5.16
N ALA A 55 -13.75 -11.31 -5.47
CA ALA A 55 -14.15 -12.08 -6.64
C ALA A 55 -14.06 -11.25 -7.94
N ASP A 56 -12.91 -10.58 -8.11
CA ASP A 56 -12.61 -9.71 -9.25
C ASP A 56 -13.64 -8.60 -9.50
N ASN A 57 -14.12 -7.99 -8.40
CA ASN A 57 -15.11 -6.92 -8.42
C ASN A 57 -16.47 -7.34 -9.01
N GLN A 58 -16.89 -8.59 -8.77
CA GLN A 58 -18.13 -9.15 -9.29
C GLN A 58 -19.35 -8.26 -9.07
N ASP A 59 -19.48 -7.64 -7.87
CA ASP A 59 -20.62 -6.79 -7.50
C ASP A 59 -20.42 -5.31 -7.86
N GLY A 60 -19.31 -4.96 -8.52
CA GLY A 60 -19.02 -3.57 -8.92
C GLY A 60 -18.77 -2.62 -7.75
N LYS A 61 -18.35 -3.14 -6.58
CA LYS A 61 -18.20 -2.35 -5.33
C LYS A 61 -16.79 -1.79 -5.13
N ARG A 62 -15.80 -2.28 -5.89
CA ARG A 62 -14.40 -1.86 -5.75
C ARG A 62 -14.26 -0.36 -6.01
N ALA A 63 -13.63 0.34 -5.08
CA ALA A 63 -13.31 1.75 -5.26
C ALA A 63 -12.31 1.94 -6.42
N SER A 64 -12.47 3.01 -7.18
CA SER A 64 -11.54 3.35 -8.27
C SER A 64 -10.18 3.85 -7.75
N GLU A 65 -10.15 4.34 -6.52
CA GLU A 65 -8.98 4.93 -5.85
C GLU A 65 -9.09 4.72 -4.35
N ILE A 66 -7.96 4.55 -3.68
CA ILE A 66 -7.84 4.54 -2.22
C ILE A 66 -6.86 5.64 -1.78
N THR A 67 -6.92 6.03 -0.50
CA THR A 67 -5.93 6.91 0.10
C THR A 67 -5.12 6.11 1.13
N VAL A 68 -3.80 6.07 0.95
CA VAL A 68 -2.84 5.51 1.90
C VAL A 68 -2.18 6.66 2.64
N ARG A 69 -2.20 6.62 3.98
CA ARG A 69 -1.57 7.61 4.85
C ARG A 69 -0.32 7.02 5.47
N LEU A 70 0.78 7.77 5.44
CA LEU A 70 2.03 7.43 6.11
C LEU A 70 2.07 8.14 7.46
N LEU A 71 2.40 7.39 8.49
CA LEU A 71 2.59 7.91 9.85
C LEU A 71 4.05 7.71 10.28
N ALA A 72 4.62 8.73 10.92
CA ALA A 72 5.90 8.68 11.60
C ALA A 72 5.64 8.77 13.11
N ASN A 73 6.07 7.77 13.88
CA ASN A 73 5.83 7.68 15.33
C ASN A 73 4.35 7.90 15.70
N GLY A 74 3.41 7.38 14.86
CA GLY A 74 1.97 7.47 15.06
C GLY A 74 1.32 8.77 14.58
N ASN A 75 2.07 9.74 14.07
CA ASN A 75 1.53 10.99 13.52
C ASN A 75 1.57 10.95 11.98
N GLU A 76 0.47 11.34 11.34
CA GLU A 76 0.44 11.42 9.87
C GLU A 76 1.42 12.48 9.37
N VAL A 77 2.26 12.09 8.41
CA VAL A 77 3.25 12.98 7.79
C VAL A 77 2.94 13.26 6.32
N THR A 78 2.31 12.33 5.63
CA THR A 78 1.90 12.49 4.23
C THR A 78 0.86 11.43 3.85
N SER A 79 0.22 11.62 2.70
CA SER A 79 -0.69 10.62 2.13
C SER A 79 -0.53 10.52 0.62
N LYS A 80 -0.99 9.40 0.04
CA LYS A 80 -0.95 9.14 -1.39
C LYS A 80 -2.23 8.46 -1.85
N LYS A 81 -2.77 8.94 -2.98
CA LYS A 81 -3.84 8.29 -3.69
C LYS A 81 -3.28 7.18 -4.57
N VAL A 82 -3.94 6.03 -4.57
CA VAL A 82 -3.50 4.82 -5.27
C VAL A 82 -4.67 4.23 -6.04
N SER A 83 -4.45 3.91 -7.30
CA SER A 83 -5.47 3.47 -8.23
C SER A 83 -4.97 2.33 -9.14
N LYS A 84 -5.84 1.86 -10.04
CA LYS A 84 -5.46 0.90 -11.08
C LYS A 84 -4.38 1.46 -12.01
N ASN A 85 -4.33 2.79 -12.22
CA ASN A 85 -3.32 3.43 -13.07
C ASN A 85 -1.91 3.30 -12.49
N ASP A 86 -1.81 3.16 -11.16
CA ASP A 86 -0.56 2.92 -10.43
C ASP A 86 -0.26 1.41 -10.31
N ASN A 87 -1.06 0.54 -10.96
CA ASN A 87 -1.06 -0.90 -10.75
C ASN A 87 -1.24 -1.27 -9.26
N TRP A 88 -1.98 -0.47 -8.50
CA TRP A 88 -2.21 -0.63 -7.07
C TRP A 88 -0.92 -0.68 -6.25
N LYS A 89 0.14 0.03 -6.70
CA LYS A 89 1.43 0.15 -6.02
C LYS A 89 1.67 1.58 -5.56
N TYR A 90 2.40 1.72 -4.47
CA TYR A 90 2.79 3.03 -3.95
C TYR A 90 4.15 2.99 -3.28
N SER A 91 4.77 4.15 -3.18
CA SER A 91 6.02 4.36 -2.45
C SER A 91 6.07 5.76 -1.86
N PHE A 92 6.75 5.88 -0.74
CA PHE A 92 7.18 7.12 -0.11
C PHE A 92 8.69 7.06 -0.06
N THR A 93 9.37 8.06 -0.63
CA THR A 93 10.84 8.07 -0.79
C THR A 93 11.46 9.19 0.01
N ASP A 94 12.78 9.07 0.24
CA ASP A 94 13.59 10.08 0.90
C ASP A 94 13.10 10.44 2.32
N LEU A 95 12.51 9.48 3.02
CA LEU A 95 12.00 9.67 4.37
C LEU A 95 13.17 9.74 5.37
N PRO A 96 13.19 10.68 6.31
CA PRO A 96 14.19 10.70 7.37
C PRO A 96 14.21 9.38 8.14
N LYS A 97 15.37 8.76 8.32
CA LYS A 97 15.50 7.53 9.10
C LYS A 97 15.48 7.81 10.61
N TYR A 98 16.02 8.94 11.02
CA TYR A 98 16.15 9.32 12.42
C TYR A 98 15.51 10.68 12.71
N ASP A 99 15.06 10.85 13.94
CA ASP A 99 14.68 12.11 14.57
C ASP A 99 15.44 12.25 15.87
N ASN A 100 16.27 13.32 16.01
CA ASN A 100 17.12 13.57 17.18
C ASN A 100 17.91 12.33 17.65
N GLY A 101 18.45 11.55 16.70
CA GLY A 101 19.24 10.35 16.96
C GLY A 101 18.42 9.09 17.29
N SER A 102 17.10 9.18 17.32
CA SER A 102 16.18 8.03 17.49
C SER A 102 15.62 7.58 16.15
N GLU A 103 15.58 6.28 15.89
CA GLU A 103 14.99 5.74 14.67
C GLU A 103 13.49 6.01 14.63
N ILE A 104 12.99 6.50 13.48
CA ILE A 104 11.57 6.79 13.27
C ILE A 104 10.84 5.50 12.92
N MET A 105 9.77 5.19 13.67
CA MET A 105 8.89 4.08 13.34
C MET A 105 7.82 4.55 12.36
N TYR A 106 7.90 4.06 11.11
CA TYR A 106 6.90 4.33 10.10
C TYR A 106 5.82 3.24 10.08
N THR A 107 4.57 3.67 9.92
CA THR A 107 3.40 2.81 9.72
C THR A 107 2.50 3.42 8.66
N ILE A 108 1.56 2.62 8.15
CA ILE A 108 0.54 3.11 7.21
C ILE A 108 -0.86 2.87 7.74
N THR A 109 -1.81 3.67 7.24
CA THR A 109 -3.25 3.42 7.34
C THR A 109 -3.91 3.64 5.99
N GLU A 110 -5.10 3.08 5.80
CA GLU A 110 -5.97 3.31 4.65
C GLU A 110 -7.24 4.01 5.10
N ASP A 111 -7.73 4.97 4.32
CA ASP A 111 -9.07 5.51 4.53
C ASP A 111 -10.10 4.41 4.28
N ALA A 112 -11.13 4.34 5.12
CA ALA A 112 -12.14 3.29 5.06
C ALA A 112 -12.78 3.19 3.67
N VAL A 113 -12.77 2.00 3.09
CA VAL A 113 -13.47 1.69 1.85
C VAL A 113 -14.82 1.06 2.20
N LYS A 114 -15.90 1.68 1.69
CA LYS A 114 -17.26 1.21 1.97
C LYS A 114 -17.45 -0.26 1.59
N ASP A 115 -18.10 -1.02 2.46
CA ASP A 115 -18.43 -2.45 2.32
C ASP A 115 -17.21 -3.40 2.36
N TYR A 116 -15.97 -2.89 2.55
CA TYR A 116 -14.76 -3.70 2.65
C TYR A 116 -14.20 -3.74 4.07
N THR A 117 -13.55 -4.85 4.39
CA THR A 117 -12.66 -4.96 5.55
C THR A 117 -11.22 -4.79 5.09
N THR A 118 -10.41 -4.05 5.85
CA THR A 118 -9.00 -3.79 5.54
C THR A 118 -8.08 -4.59 6.45
N LEU A 119 -7.11 -5.27 5.86
CA LEU A 119 -5.96 -5.87 6.53
C LEU A 119 -4.69 -5.18 6.06
N ILE A 120 -3.85 -4.75 7.00
CA ILE A 120 -2.52 -4.20 6.72
C ILE A 120 -1.48 -5.17 7.28
N ASP A 121 -0.55 -5.60 6.43
CA ASP A 121 0.59 -6.44 6.78
C ASP A 121 1.88 -5.76 6.32
N GLY A 122 2.64 -5.24 7.28
CA GLY A 122 3.74 -4.32 7.03
C GLY A 122 3.25 -3.09 6.26
N TYR A 123 3.65 -2.97 5.01
CA TYR A 123 3.21 -1.90 4.11
C TYR A 123 2.32 -2.41 2.98
N ASN A 124 1.77 -3.63 3.07
CA ASN A 124 0.82 -4.16 2.10
C ASN A 124 -0.60 -4.08 2.65
N ILE A 125 -1.56 -3.72 1.80
CA ILE A 125 -2.96 -3.54 2.15
C ILE A 125 -3.80 -4.54 1.36
N THR A 126 -4.66 -5.29 2.05
CA THR A 126 -5.66 -6.16 1.43
C THR A 126 -7.05 -5.73 1.87
N ASN A 127 -7.91 -5.39 0.90
CA ASN A 127 -9.33 -5.18 1.17
C ASN A 127 -10.13 -6.38 0.71
N SER A 128 -11.00 -6.88 1.61
CA SER A 128 -11.84 -8.04 1.38
C SER A 128 -13.31 -7.67 1.40
N TYR A 129 -14.05 -8.18 0.42
CA TYR A 129 -15.51 -8.06 0.29
C TYR A 129 -16.07 -9.42 -0.13
N THR A 130 -17.15 -9.82 0.49
CA THR A 130 -17.86 -11.05 0.12
C THR A 130 -19.05 -10.70 -0.76
N PRO A 131 -19.06 -11.10 -2.05
CA PRO A 131 -20.19 -10.85 -2.94
C PRO A 131 -21.50 -11.41 -2.42
N GLY A 132 -22.58 -10.72 -2.73
CA GLY A 132 -23.94 -11.14 -2.41
C GLY A 132 -24.29 -12.46 -3.07
N LYS A 133 -25.11 -13.26 -2.40
CA LYS A 133 -25.65 -14.51 -2.93
C LYS A 133 -27.18 -14.46 -2.90
N THR A 134 -27.81 -15.10 -3.87
CA THR A 134 -29.25 -15.33 -3.90
C THR A 134 -29.55 -16.82 -3.99
N SER A 135 -30.78 -17.19 -3.66
CA SER A 135 -31.28 -18.55 -3.83
C SER A 135 -32.59 -18.50 -4.61
N ILE A 136 -32.81 -19.49 -5.45
CA ILE A 136 -34.03 -19.64 -6.25
C ILE A 136 -34.64 -21.00 -5.93
N SER A 137 -35.90 -21.00 -5.58
CA SER A 137 -36.67 -22.25 -5.36
C SER A 137 -37.53 -22.54 -6.58
N VAL A 138 -37.57 -23.79 -6.98
CA VAL A 138 -38.39 -24.27 -8.10
C VAL A 138 -39.35 -25.35 -7.60
N THR A 139 -40.61 -25.22 -7.97
CA THR A 139 -41.62 -26.24 -7.74
C THR A 139 -42.19 -26.70 -9.08
N LYS A 140 -42.16 -28.01 -9.35
CA LYS A 140 -42.78 -28.61 -10.52
C LYS A 140 -44.21 -28.98 -10.14
N VAL A 141 -45.18 -28.55 -10.93
CA VAL A 141 -46.59 -28.93 -10.82
C VAL A 141 -46.99 -29.60 -12.12
N TRP A 142 -47.82 -30.64 -12.00
CA TRP A 142 -48.44 -31.32 -13.14
C TRP A 142 -49.90 -30.97 -13.16
N ASP A 143 -50.41 -30.47 -14.29
CA ASP A 143 -51.82 -30.24 -14.56
C ASP A 143 -52.23 -31.19 -15.68
N ASP A 144 -52.62 -32.41 -15.37
CA ASP A 144 -52.80 -33.53 -16.30
C ASP A 144 -53.86 -34.53 -15.83
N ASN A 145 -54.92 -34.04 -15.13
CA ASN A 145 -55.98 -34.88 -14.58
C ASN A 145 -55.44 -36.11 -13.81
N ASN A 146 -54.47 -35.85 -12.94
CA ASN A 146 -53.83 -36.91 -12.12
C ASN A 146 -53.20 -38.03 -12.92
N ASN A 147 -52.51 -37.67 -14.05
CA ASN A 147 -51.84 -38.63 -14.95
C ASN A 147 -52.77 -39.62 -15.60
N GLN A 148 -54.00 -39.17 -15.98
CA GLN A 148 -55.04 -40.02 -16.57
C GLN A 148 -54.53 -40.86 -17.76
N ASP A 149 -53.71 -40.29 -18.61
CA ASP A 149 -53.18 -40.96 -19.81
C ASP A 149 -51.83 -41.71 -19.58
N GLY A 150 -51.34 -41.75 -18.32
CA GLY A 150 -50.13 -42.44 -17.94
C GLY A 150 -48.85 -41.87 -18.59
N LYS A 151 -48.85 -40.59 -19.00
CA LYS A 151 -47.71 -39.95 -19.70
C LYS A 151 -46.81 -39.10 -18.84
N ARG A 152 -47.14 -38.95 -17.54
CA ARG A 152 -46.30 -38.18 -16.63
C ARG A 152 -44.96 -38.89 -16.47
N GLU A 153 -43.90 -38.16 -16.73
CA GLU A 153 -42.55 -38.63 -16.46
C GLU A 153 -42.31 -38.78 -14.95
N THR A 154 -41.47 -39.73 -14.58
CA THR A 154 -41.10 -40.00 -13.20
C THR A 154 -40.19 -38.92 -12.60
N SER A 155 -39.49 -38.15 -13.46
CA SER A 155 -38.64 -37.06 -13.06
C SER A 155 -38.47 -36.06 -14.22
N VAL A 156 -38.16 -34.82 -13.88
CA VAL A 156 -37.79 -33.78 -14.83
C VAL A 156 -36.48 -33.12 -14.43
N LYS A 157 -35.67 -32.75 -15.38
CA LYS A 157 -34.45 -32.00 -15.14
C LYS A 157 -34.75 -30.52 -15.39
N VAL A 158 -34.32 -29.69 -14.47
CA VAL A 158 -34.36 -28.23 -14.59
C VAL A 158 -32.98 -27.66 -14.43
N LYS A 159 -32.70 -26.58 -15.17
CA LYS A 159 -31.46 -25.83 -15.12
C LYS A 159 -31.76 -24.39 -14.81
N LEU A 160 -30.86 -23.74 -14.08
CA LEU A 160 -30.91 -22.30 -13.88
C LEU A 160 -30.29 -21.59 -15.09
N LEU A 161 -30.94 -20.54 -15.54
CA LEU A 161 -30.42 -19.62 -16.54
C LEU A 161 -30.15 -18.26 -15.88
N ALA A 162 -29.01 -17.66 -16.20
CA ALA A 162 -28.69 -16.28 -15.88
C ALA A 162 -28.53 -15.50 -17.18
N ASP A 163 -29.33 -14.46 -17.37
CA ASP A 163 -29.38 -13.66 -18.60
C ASP A 163 -29.48 -14.51 -19.87
N GLY A 164 -30.25 -15.61 -19.79
CA GLY A 164 -30.48 -16.53 -20.90
C GLY A 164 -29.40 -17.58 -21.14
N SER A 165 -28.33 -17.59 -20.34
CA SER A 165 -27.25 -18.58 -20.44
C SER A 165 -27.30 -19.56 -19.26
N ASP A 166 -26.95 -20.85 -19.54
CA ASP A 166 -26.93 -21.88 -18.50
C ASP A 166 -25.94 -21.51 -17.38
N VAL A 167 -26.39 -21.58 -16.15
CA VAL A 167 -25.51 -21.54 -14.97
C VAL A 167 -24.88 -22.91 -14.78
N ALA A 168 -23.55 -22.95 -14.74
CA ALA A 168 -22.82 -24.21 -14.56
C ALA A 168 -23.26 -24.92 -13.26
N ASP A 169 -23.31 -26.25 -13.32
CA ASP A 169 -23.65 -27.14 -12.20
C ASP A 169 -24.99 -26.84 -11.52
N SER A 170 -25.92 -26.18 -12.23
CA SER A 170 -27.24 -25.82 -11.71
C SER A 170 -28.36 -26.83 -12.00
N GLU A 171 -28.05 -27.92 -12.73
CA GLU A 171 -29.05 -28.92 -13.09
C GLU A 171 -29.53 -29.67 -11.83
N VAL A 172 -30.85 -29.68 -11.65
CA VAL A 172 -31.52 -30.41 -10.55
C VAL A 172 -32.56 -31.35 -11.16
N THR A 173 -32.68 -32.54 -10.63
CA THR A 173 -33.73 -33.51 -10.96
C THR A 173 -34.84 -33.39 -9.94
N LEU A 174 -36.08 -33.16 -10.39
CA LEU A 174 -37.30 -33.06 -9.60
C LEU A 174 -38.15 -34.29 -9.78
#